data_99d085118f3f9c1f38c16e4f58e047ac
#
_entry.id   99d085118f3f9c1f38c16e4f58e047ac
#
_cell.length_a   1.000
_cell.length_b   1.000
_cell.length_c   1.000
_cell.angle_alpha   90.00
_cell.angle_beta   90.00
_cell.angle_gamma   90.00
#
_symmetry.space_group_name_H-M   'P 1'
#
loop_
_entity.id
_entity.type
_entity.pdbx_description
1 polymer ?
#
loop_
_entity_poly.entity_id
_entity_poly.type
_entity_poly.pdbx_seq_one_letter_code
_entity_poly.pdbx_strand_id
1 'polypeptide(L)'
;MKNPFTRWQHCTALKRRPHAWSGLKLDPLPIYRDEESHKYYWEPTGEEFSYSTTQACNNKTPEALANIQRYRYGPNGWEARGNHVHWSLEQKMLGYENPDVGDYGEWIEPLLSDPFWENFEPFAVEYMLCDLEKSVGGQLDLLGYDHDSDRLMLIDLKSQSKANSRSYSTDAQLGSYLEALEKHHGFTVDVCKTVWARPGKTTIGKDQPVDECRKAWHEAWGNFMEREGVPF
;
A
#
# COMPACT_ATOMS: atom_id res chain seq x y z
N MET A 1 4.57 -15.10 -24.45
CA MET A 1 3.25 -14.90 -23.83
C MET A 1 3.45 -13.81 -22.78
N LYS A 2 2.66 -12.72 -22.80
CA LYS A 2 2.73 -11.72 -21.73
C LYS A 2 2.22 -12.41 -20.47
N ASN A 3 3.01 -12.36 -19.39
CA ASN A 3 2.62 -12.90 -18.09
C ASN A 3 1.34 -12.18 -17.65
N PRO A 4 0.19 -12.85 -17.50
CA PRO A 4 -1.06 -12.20 -17.10
C PRO A 4 -1.00 -11.67 -15.66
N PHE A 5 0.04 -12.00 -14.89
CA PHE A 5 0.21 -11.65 -13.49
C PHE A 5 1.01 -10.36 -13.25
N THR A 6 1.59 -9.74 -14.29
CA THR A 6 2.30 -8.45 -14.16
C THR A 6 1.36 -7.24 -14.25
N ARG A 7 0.18 -7.34 -13.67
CA ARG A 7 -0.88 -6.35 -13.88
C ARG A 7 -0.49 -4.93 -13.44
N TRP A 8 0.37 -4.76 -12.42
CA TRP A 8 0.33 -3.50 -11.70
C TRP A 8 1.65 -3.01 -11.09
N GLN A 9 2.77 -3.23 -11.74
CA GLN A 9 4.01 -2.56 -11.33
C GLN A 9 4.27 -1.35 -12.22
N HIS A 10 3.75 -0.21 -11.83
CA HIS A 10 4.02 1.05 -12.52
C HIS A 10 5.08 1.83 -11.77
N CYS A 11 6.20 2.08 -12.45
CA CYS A 11 7.20 3.03 -12.00
C CYS A 11 7.13 4.26 -12.89
N THR A 12 6.80 5.40 -12.30
CA THR A 12 6.85 6.69 -12.97
C THR A 12 8.13 7.42 -12.62
N ALA A 13 8.77 8.04 -13.59
CA ALA A 13 9.91 8.91 -13.31
C ALA A 13 9.40 10.28 -12.87
N LEU A 14 9.91 10.80 -11.77
CA LEU A 14 9.60 12.17 -11.32
C LEU A 14 9.92 13.18 -12.42
N LYS A 15 8.95 14.03 -12.77
CA LYS A 15 9.11 15.09 -13.79
C LYS A 15 10.01 16.23 -13.30
N ARG A 16 9.93 16.55 -12.00
CA ARG A 16 10.76 17.50 -11.32
C ARG A 16 11.42 16.79 -10.16
N ARG A 17 12.71 16.50 -10.29
CA ARG A 17 13.45 15.81 -9.22
C ARG A 17 14.13 16.85 -8.35
N PRO A 18 13.84 16.88 -7.04
CA PRO A 18 14.71 17.57 -6.11
C PRO A 18 16.11 17.00 -6.21
N HIS A 19 17.10 17.81 -5.90
CA HIS A 19 18.52 17.42 -6.02
C HIS A 19 18.84 16.11 -5.28
N ALA A 20 18.17 15.86 -4.14
CA ALA A 20 18.36 14.65 -3.32
C ALA A 20 17.84 13.36 -4.02
N TRP A 21 16.87 13.47 -4.95
CA TRP A 21 16.24 12.33 -5.62
C TRP A 21 16.63 12.21 -7.09
N SER A 22 17.50 13.11 -7.58
CA SER A 22 17.99 13.04 -8.95
C SER A 22 18.82 11.77 -9.16
N GLY A 23 18.38 10.90 -10.05
CA GLY A 23 19.01 9.60 -10.29
C GLY A 23 18.38 8.42 -9.57
N LEU A 24 17.44 8.64 -8.63
CA LEU A 24 16.67 7.55 -8.03
C LEU A 24 15.87 6.82 -9.11
N LYS A 25 16.09 5.52 -9.22
CA LYS A 25 15.38 4.64 -10.13
C LYS A 25 14.81 3.47 -9.34
N LEU A 26 13.53 3.25 -9.50
CA LEU A 26 12.83 2.14 -8.90
C LEU A 26 12.51 1.13 -10.02
N ASP A 27 13.38 0.14 -10.17
CA ASP A 27 13.14 -0.95 -11.09
C ASP A 27 12.16 -1.96 -10.46
N PRO A 28 11.18 -2.49 -11.20
CA PRO A 28 10.27 -3.51 -10.69
C PRO A 28 11.03 -4.73 -10.16
N LEU A 29 10.65 -5.20 -8.98
CA LEU A 29 11.18 -6.45 -8.44
C LEU A 29 10.55 -7.64 -9.18
N PRO A 30 11.28 -8.78 -9.33
CA PRO A 30 10.74 -9.97 -9.94
C PRO A 30 9.83 -10.74 -8.97
N ILE A 31 8.74 -10.09 -8.57
CA ILE A 31 7.71 -10.63 -7.69
C ILE A 31 6.35 -10.46 -8.37
N TYR A 32 5.49 -11.44 -8.23
CA TYR A 32 4.11 -11.31 -8.67
C TYR A 32 3.14 -11.78 -7.59
N ARG A 33 1.90 -11.33 -7.69
CA ARG A 33 0.79 -11.74 -6.86
C ARG A 33 -0.21 -12.49 -7.72
N ASP A 34 -0.58 -13.69 -7.30
CA ASP A 34 -1.68 -14.42 -7.88
C ASP A 34 -3.02 -13.78 -7.47
N GLU A 35 -3.86 -13.44 -8.45
CA GLU A 35 -5.08 -12.68 -8.21
C GLU A 35 -6.17 -13.51 -7.49
N GLU A 36 -6.18 -14.84 -7.66
CA GLU A 36 -7.20 -15.71 -7.08
C GLU A 36 -6.86 -16.07 -5.63
N SER A 37 -5.62 -16.50 -5.40
CA SER A 37 -5.16 -16.90 -4.06
C SER A 37 -4.68 -15.73 -3.19
N HIS A 38 -4.41 -14.56 -3.81
CA HIS A 38 -3.77 -13.40 -3.19
C HIS A 38 -2.39 -13.67 -2.61
N LYS A 39 -1.70 -14.71 -3.08
CA LYS A 39 -0.36 -15.09 -2.65
C LYS A 39 0.70 -14.45 -3.51
N TYR A 40 1.86 -14.18 -2.91
CA TYR A 40 3.01 -13.60 -3.59
C TYR A 40 4.03 -14.67 -3.93
N TYR A 41 4.71 -14.53 -5.05
CA TYR A 41 5.69 -15.47 -5.55
C TYR A 41 6.94 -14.74 -6.03
N TRP A 42 8.11 -15.35 -5.77
CA TRP A 42 9.37 -14.87 -6.29
C TRP A 42 9.60 -15.45 -7.69
N GLU A 43 9.53 -14.66 -8.75
CA GLU A 43 9.60 -15.13 -10.14
C GLU A 43 10.85 -15.96 -10.48
N PRO A 44 12.07 -15.61 -9.98
CA PRO A 44 13.27 -16.35 -10.35
C PRO A 44 13.27 -17.83 -9.93
N THR A 45 12.59 -18.17 -8.85
CA THR A 45 12.51 -19.54 -8.32
C THR A 45 11.12 -20.15 -8.41
N GLY A 46 10.08 -19.32 -8.57
CA GLY A 46 8.69 -19.73 -8.47
C GLY A 46 8.22 -20.03 -7.04
N GLU A 47 9.05 -19.71 -6.04
CA GLU A 47 8.72 -19.94 -4.63
C GLU A 47 7.64 -18.97 -4.13
N GLU A 48 6.68 -19.51 -3.39
CA GLU A 48 5.65 -18.75 -2.69
C GLU A 48 6.24 -18.11 -1.44
N PHE A 49 5.94 -16.81 -1.22
CA PHE A 49 6.24 -16.17 0.06
C PHE A 49 5.32 -16.75 1.15
N SER A 50 5.92 -17.10 2.28
CA SER A 50 5.20 -17.71 3.41
C SER A 50 4.11 -16.81 3.97
N TYR A 51 4.31 -15.50 3.89
CA TYR A 51 3.43 -14.51 4.50
C TYR A 51 3.23 -13.30 3.58
N SER A 52 2.11 -12.59 3.80
CA SER A 52 1.92 -11.24 3.27
C SER A 52 2.15 -10.20 4.37
N THR A 53 2.54 -8.99 3.97
CA THR A 53 2.63 -7.84 4.89
C THR A 53 1.34 -7.64 5.68
N THR A 54 0.18 -7.71 5.02
CA THR A 54 -1.13 -7.56 5.68
C THR A 54 -1.38 -8.64 6.72
N GLN A 55 -0.97 -9.87 6.46
CA GLN A 55 -1.10 -10.99 7.40
C GLN A 55 -0.17 -10.78 8.60
N ALA A 56 1.09 -10.44 8.37
CA ALA A 56 2.08 -10.22 9.43
C ALA A 56 1.73 -9.03 10.34
N CYS A 57 1.16 -7.96 9.77
CA CYS A 57 0.71 -6.78 10.53
C CYS A 57 -0.63 -6.96 11.25
N ASN A 58 -1.29 -8.10 11.06
CA ASN A 58 -2.63 -8.31 11.62
C ASN A 58 -2.55 -8.73 13.09
N ASN A 59 -3.03 -7.84 13.96
CA ASN A 59 -3.09 -8.06 15.41
C ASN A 59 -4.51 -8.38 15.93
N LYS A 60 -5.45 -8.70 15.02
CA LYS A 60 -6.84 -8.95 15.38
C LYS A 60 -7.02 -10.39 15.89
N THR A 61 -7.99 -10.56 16.79
CA THR A 61 -8.36 -11.90 17.26
C THR A 61 -9.03 -12.71 16.14
N PRO A 62 -9.03 -14.05 16.21
CA PRO A 62 -9.72 -14.89 15.24
C PRO A 62 -11.19 -14.53 15.04
N GLU A 63 -11.90 -14.16 16.11
CA GLU A 63 -13.31 -13.74 16.06
C GLU A 63 -13.48 -12.42 15.31
N ALA A 64 -12.58 -11.46 15.52
CA ALA A 64 -12.59 -10.20 14.79
C ALA A 64 -12.31 -10.40 13.31
N LEU A 65 -11.38 -11.31 12.98
CA LEU A 65 -11.09 -11.70 11.59
C LEU A 65 -12.29 -12.38 10.93
N ALA A 66 -12.92 -13.34 11.61
CA ALA A 66 -14.11 -14.02 11.10
C ALA A 66 -15.25 -13.02 10.84
N ASN A 67 -15.40 -12.01 11.70
CA ASN A 67 -16.38 -10.95 11.51
C ASN A 67 -16.04 -10.06 10.31
N ILE A 68 -14.78 -9.71 10.10
CA ILE A 68 -14.33 -8.96 8.90
C ILE A 68 -14.61 -9.78 7.63
N GLN A 69 -14.27 -11.07 7.62
CA GLN A 69 -14.49 -11.96 6.48
C GLN A 69 -15.96 -12.10 6.11
N ARG A 70 -16.85 -12.06 7.09
CA ARG A 70 -18.31 -12.13 6.85
C ARG A 70 -18.82 -11.00 5.94
N TYR A 71 -18.18 -9.83 5.99
CA TYR A 71 -18.53 -8.67 5.19
C TYR A 71 -17.60 -8.45 3.99
N ARG A 72 -16.87 -9.48 3.58
CA ARG A 72 -15.92 -9.40 2.46
C ARG A 72 -16.63 -9.18 1.13
N TYR A 73 -17.66 -9.96 0.89
CA TYR A 73 -18.38 -10.02 -0.38
C TYR A 73 -19.78 -9.41 -0.30
N GLY A 74 -20.42 -9.26 -1.45
CA GLY A 74 -21.78 -8.72 -1.58
C GLY A 74 -21.80 -7.24 -1.95
N PRO A 75 -23.01 -6.64 -2.12
CA PRO A 75 -23.16 -5.26 -2.60
C PRO A 75 -22.46 -4.20 -1.76
N ASN A 76 -22.31 -4.48 -0.46
CA ASN A 76 -21.61 -3.60 0.48
C ASN A 76 -20.25 -4.20 0.93
N GLY A 77 -19.74 -5.17 0.19
CA GLY A 77 -18.49 -5.87 0.50
C GLY A 77 -17.31 -4.90 0.55
N TRP A 78 -16.42 -5.12 1.53
CA TRP A 78 -15.26 -4.24 1.67
C TRP A 78 -14.20 -4.51 0.58
N GLU A 79 -14.13 -5.74 0.04
CA GLU A 79 -13.10 -6.10 -0.93
C GLU A 79 -13.32 -5.43 -2.28
N ALA A 80 -14.51 -5.56 -2.88
CA ALA A 80 -14.81 -4.94 -4.15
C ALA A 80 -14.66 -3.41 -4.09
N ARG A 81 -15.16 -2.80 -3.00
CA ARG A 81 -14.97 -1.37 -2.76
C ARG A 81 -13.50 -1.01 -2.61
N GLY A 82 -12.75 -1.75 -1.79
CA GLY A 82 -11.32 -1.51 -1.58
C GLY A 82 -10.56 -1.56 -2.88
N ASN A 83 -10.71 -2.63 -3.65
CA ASN A 83 -10.06 -2.81 -4.93
C ASN A 83 -10.38 -1.66 -5.91
N HIS A 84 -11.64 -1.24 -5.98
CA HIS A 84 -12.05 -0.18 -6.88
C HIS A 84 -11.50 1.19 -6.47
N VAL A 85 -11.49 1.49 -5.16
CA VAL A 85 -10.91 2.74 -4.62
C VAL A 85 -9.40 2.83 -4.93
N HIS A 86 -8.66 1.74 -4.72
CA HIS A 86 -7.24 1.68 -5.07
C HIS A 86 -7.02 1.85 -6.57
N TRP A 87 -7.77 1.11 -7.39
CA TRP A 87 -7.67 1.19 -8.84
C TRP A 87 -7.97 2.58 -9.40
N SER A 88 -8.97 3.29 -8.85
CA SER A 88 -9.30 4.66 -9.28
C SER A 88 -8.20 5.65 -8.93
N LEU A 89 -7.61 5.53 -7.73
CA LEU A 89 -6.44 6.37 -7.38
C LEU A 89 -5.24 6.05 -8.28
N GLU A 90 -4.98 4.77 -8.56
CA GLU A 90 -3.94 4.35 -9.49
C GLU A 90 -4.12 5.01 -10.85
N GLN A 91 -5.33 4.97 -11.44
CA GLN A 91 -5.61 5.62 -12.71
C GLN A 91 -5.30 7.13 -12.67
N LYS A 92 -5.72 7.83 -11.60
CA LYS A 92 -5.39 9.24 -11.40
C LYS A 92 -3.88 9.47 -11.37
N MET A 93 -3.14 8.67 -10.61
CA MET A 93 -1.68 8.80 -10.47
C MET A 93 -0.95 8.49 -11.78
N LEU A 94 -1.52 7.64 -12.63
CA LEU A 94 -1.02 7.35 -13.97
C LEU A 94 -1.43 8.38 -15.02
N GLY A 95 -2.20 9.40 -14.65
CA GLY A 95 -2.59 10.52 -15.53
C GLY A 95 -3.81 10.25 -16.42
N TYR A 96 -4.67 9.30 -16.06
CA TYR A 96 -5.94 9.11 -16.73
C TYR A 96 -6.85 10.32 -16.46
N GLU A 97 -7.44 10.90 -17.52
CA GLU A 97 -8.30 12.08 -17.39
C GLU A 97 -9.61 11.78 -16.64
N ASN A 98 -10.15 10.59 -16.84
CA ASN A 98 -11.43 10.16 -16.25
C ASN A 98 -11.26 8.79 -15.58
N PRO A 99 -10.72 8.74 -14.35
CA PRO A 99 -10.67 7.50 -13.60
C PRO A 99 -12.07 6.91 -13.40
N ASP A 100 -12.19 5.60 -13.50
CA ASP A 100 -13.46 4.91 -13.31
C ASP A 100 -13.87 4.94 -11.82
N VAL A 101 -15.05 5.48 -11.53
CA VAL A 101 -15.60 5.54 -10.17
C VAL A 101 -16.59 4.41 -9.87
N GLY A 102 -17.12 3.74 -10.91
CA GLY A 102 -18.09 2.65 -10.80
C GLY A 102 -19.21 2.94 -9.79
N ASP A 103 -19.57 1.94 -9.02
CA ASP A 103 -20.59 2.04 -7.97
C ASP A 103 -20.08 2.70 -6.66
N TYR A 104 -18.81 3.13 -6.63
CA TYR A 104 -18.15 3.63 -5.41
C TYR A 104 -17.82 5.13 -5.46
N GLY A 105 -18.57 5.91 -6.25
CA GLY A 105 -18.38 7.34 -6.42
C GLY A 105 -18.34 8.10 -5.11
N GLU A 106 -19.15 7.74 -4.11
CA GLU A 106 -19.13 8.37 -2.79
C GLU A 106 -17.76 8.31 -2.09
N TRP A 107 -16.94 7.28 -2.34
CA TRP A 107 -15.57 7.17 -1.80
C TRP A 107 -14.54 7.79 -2.71
N ILE A 108 -14.72 7.64 -4.02
CA ILE A 108 -13.71 7.91 -5.02
C ILE A 108 -13.70 9.38 -5.42
N GLU A 109 -14.85 10.01 -5.62
CA GLU A 109 -14.93 11.43 -6.01
C GLU A 109 -14.24 12.35 -4.99
N PRO A 110 -14.52 12.24 -3.67
CA PRO A 110 -13.80 13.03 -2.67
C PRO A 110 -12.30 12.70 -2.61
N LEU A 111 -11.93 11.43 -2.85
CA LEU A 111 -10.53 11.02 -2.86
C LEU A 111 -9.79 11.67 -4.03
N LEU A 112 -10.33 11.56 -5.24
CA LEU A 112 -9.66 12.06 -6.44
C LEU A 112 -9.66 13.59 -6.53
N SER A 113 -10.63 14.27 -5.92
CA SER A 113 -10.72 15.74 -5.90
C SER A 113 -10.01 16.40 -4.72
N ASP A 114 -9.38 15.63 -3.83
CA ASP A 114 -8.68 16.21 -2.69
C ASP A 114 -7.48 17.06 -3.16
N PRO A 115 -7.34 18.32 -2.69
CA PRO A 115 -6.25 19.22 -3.08
C PRO A 115 -4.86 18.67 -2.80
N PHE A 116 -4.72 17.73 -1.88
CA PHE A 116 -3.45 17.06 -1.59
C PHE A 116 -2.75 16.51 -2.84
N TRP A 117 -3.52 16.11 -3.85
CA TRP A 117 -2.98 15.54 -5.08
C TRP A 117 -2.55 16.54 -6.14
N GLU A 118 -2.81 17.85 -5.96
CA GLU A 118 -2.54 18.87 -6.99
C GLU A 118 -1.05 19.01 -7.31
N ASN A 119 -0.20 18.97 -6.28
CA ASN A 119 1.26 19.08 -6.40
C ASN A 119 1.98 17.79 -5.99
N PHE A 120 1.26 16.66 -5.98
CA PHE A 120 1.83 15.34 -5.71
C PHE A 120 2.28 14.67 -7.01
N GLU A 121 3.54 14.27 -7.07
CA GLU A 121 4.10 13.56 -8.22
C GLU A 121 4.36 12.10 -7.88
N PRO A 122 3.62 11.14 -8.48
CA PRO A 122 3.79 9.72 -8.18
C PRO A 122 5.12 9.20 -8.71
N PHE A 123 5.81 8.39 -7.90
CA PHE A 123 7.05 7.71 -8.24
C PHE A 123 6.82 6.22 -8.48
N ALA A 124 6.03 5.56 -7.62
CA ALA A 124 5.53 4.21 -7.82
C ALA A 124 4.10 4.08 -7.29
N VAL A 125 3.29 3.29 -7.98
CA VAL A 125 1.87 3.06 -7.67
C VAL A 125 1.63 1.56 -7.69
N GLU A 126 0.92 1.02 -6.68
CA GLU A 126 0.62 -0.41 -6.53
C GLU A 126 1.88 -1.27 -6.75
N TYR A 127 2.99 -0.86 -6.13
CA TYR A 127 4.31 -1.45 -6.36
C TYR A 127 4.56 -2.62 -5.42
N MET A 128 4.93 -3.77 -6.00
CA MET A 128 5.18 -4.99 -5.23
C MET A 128 6.58 -4.98 -4.61
N LEU A 129 6.63 -5.38 -3.35
CA LEU A 129 7.84 -5.46 -2.52
C LEU A 129 7.90 -6.80 -1.80
N CYS A 130 9.10 -7.18 -1.38
CA CYS A 130 9.28 -8.36 -0.54
C CYS A 130 10.44 -8.21 0.45
N ASP A 131 10.36 -8.98 1.51
CA ASP A 131 11.49 -9.31 2.37
C ASP A 131 11.83 -10.78 2.15
N LEU A 132 12.92 -11.05 1.46
CA LEU A 132 13.35 -12.42 1.13
C LEU A 132 13.78 -13.21 2.38
N GLU A 133 14.34 -12.52 3.38
CA GLU A 133 14.80 -13.17 4.62
C GLU A 133 13.63 -13.60 5.50
N LYS A 134 12.59 -12.76 5.58
CA LYS A 134 11.38 -13.03 6.34
C LYS A 134 10.34 -13.83 5.55
N SER A 135 10.57 -14.04 4.26
CA SER A 135 9.58 -14.63 3.32
C SER A 135 8.24 -13.88 3.34
N VAL A 136 8.29 -12.55 3.28
CA VAL A 136 7.10 -11.67 3.31
C VAL A 136 6.97 -10.95 1.97
N GLY A 137 5.82 -11.12 1.31
CA GLY A 137 5.45 -10.35 0.12
C GLY A 137 4.43 -9.27 0.46
N GLY A 138 4.45 -8.17 -0.28
CA GLY A 138 3.53 -7.06 -0.10
C GLY A 138 3.42 -6.16 -1.33
N GLN A 139 2.50 -5.22 -1.28
CA GLN A 139 2.27 -4.23 -2.32
C GLN A 139 2.01 -2.90 -1.64
N LEU A 140 2.87 -1.91 -1.88
CA LEU A 140 2.64 -0.54 -1.43
C LEU A 140 1.64 0.13 -2.37
N ASP A 141 0.79 0.99 -1.83
CA ASP A 141 -0.22 1.67 -2.62
C ASP A 141 0.38 2.82 -3.43
N LEU A 142 1.18 3.69 -2.78
CA LEU A 142 1.72 4.88 -3.45
C LEU A 142 3.03 5.34 -2.80
N LEU A 143 4.03 5.56 -3.64
CA LEU A 143 5.26 6.29 -3.32
C LEU A 143 5.32 7.50 -4.25
N GLY A 144 5.51 8.69 -3.70
CA GLY A 144 5.55 9.90 -4.50
C GLY A 144 6.16 11.08 -3.77
N TYR A 145 6.34 12.15 -4.52
CA TYR A 145 6.92 13.39 -4.04
C TYR A 145 5.86 14.49 -3.96
N ASP A 146 5.75 15.07 -2.79
CA ASP A 146 4.89 16.22 -2.55
C ASP A 146 5.73 17.50 -2.70
N HIS A 147 5.42 18.25 -3.76
CA HIS A 147 6.12 19.49 -4.09
C HIS A 147 5.80 20.64 -3.13
N ASP A 148 4.69 20.58 -2.39
CA ASP A 148 4.32 21.61 -1.44
C ASP A 148 5.15 21.53 -0.14
N SER A 149 5.41 20.33 0.32
CA SER A 149 6.23 20.08 1.52
C SER A 149 7.69 19.72 1.23
N ASP A 150 8.05 19.56 -0.05
CA ASP A 150 9.40 19.17 -0.50
C ASP A 150 9.84 17.82 0.09
N ARG A 151 8.93 16.80 0.09
CA ARG A 151 9.17 15.51 0.73
C ARG A 151 8.77 14.32 -0.14
N LEU A 152 9.58 13.26 -0.08
CA LEU A 152 9.22 11.94 -0.57
C LEU A 152 8.36 11.23 0.48
N MET A 153 7.20 10.76 0.05
CA MET A 153 6.20 10.15 0.93
C MET A 153 5.86 8.74 0.52
N LEU A 154 5.76 7.85 1.50
CA LEU A 154 5.12 6.54 1.36
C LEU A 154 3.69 6.63 1.91
N ILE A 155 2.72 6.31 1.07
CA ILE A 155 1.29 6.47 1.39
C ILE A 155 0.59 5.14 1.32
N ASP A 156 -0.19 4.85 2.36
CA ASP A 156 -1.09 3.72 2.45
C ASP A 156 -2.54 4.21 2.36
N LEU A 157 -3.32 3.65 1.42
CA LEU A 157 -4.72 4.00 1.18
C LEU A 157 -5.65 3.00 1.87
N LYS A 158 -6.63 3.49 2.58
CA LYS A 158 -7.65 2.64 3.23
C LYS A 158 -9.05 3.11 2.91
N SER A 159 -9.91 2.20 2.49
CA SER A 159 -11.33 2.47 2.35
C SER A 159 -12.10 2.04 3.60
N GLN A 160 -13.00 2.87 4.09
CA GLN A 160 -13.85 2.57 5.25
C GLN A 160 -15.33 2.72 4.91
N SER A 161 -16.18 1.85 5.50
CA SER A 161 -17.60 1.74 5.13
C SER A 161 -18.48 2.91 5.61
N LYS A 162 -18.00 3.73 6.55
CA LYS A 162 -18.81 4.81 7.14
C LYS A 162 -18.01 6.11 7.18
N ALA A 163 -18.68 7.23 6.93
CA ALA A 163 -18.09 8.56 6.95
C ALA A 163 -17.44 8.91 8.31
N ASN A 164 -17.99 8.42 9.41
CA ASN A 164 -17.52 8.65 10.77
C ASN A 164 -16.66 7.53 11.35
N SER A 165 -16.18 6.60 10.53
CA SER A 165 -15.25 5.55 10.98
C SER A 165 -14.00 6.16 11.58
N ARG A 166 -13.50 5.57 12.67
CA ARG A 166 -12.23 5.98 13.26
C ARG A 166 -11.07 5.46 12.41
N SER A 167 -10.07 6.31 12.20
CA SER A 167 -8.78 5.89 11.65
C SER A 167 -8.09 4.93 12.62
N TYR A 168 -7.32 4.02 12.09
CA TYR A 168 -6.46 3.11 12.85
C TYR A 168 -5.03 3.19 12.32
N SER A 169 -4.05 2.77 13.11
CA SER A 169 -2.66 2.81 12.67
C SER A 169 -2.40 1.80 11.55
N THR A 170 -1.63 2.25 10.56
CA THR A 170 -1.05 1.44 9.48
C THR A 170 0.48 1.44 9.57
N ASP A 171 1.03 1.94 10.67
CA ASP A 171 2.47 2.14 10.86
C ASP A 171 3.26 0.86 10.61
N ALA A 172 2.79 -0.28 11.12
CA ALA A 172 3.46 -1.56 10.90
C ALA A 172 3.50 -1.95 9.41
N GLN A 173 2.43 -1.71 8.66
CA GLN A 173 2.39 -1.99 7.23
C GLN A 173 3.34 -1.08 6.46
N LEU A 174 3.32 0.22 6.76
CA LEU A 174 4.25 1.20 6.21
C LEU A 174 5.69 0.86 6.56
N GLY A 175 5.97 0.44 7.79
CA GLY A 175 7.30 0.01 8.25
C GLY A 175 7.83 -1.20 7.48
N SER A 176 6.99 -2.18 7.17
CA SER A 176 7.35 -3.32 6.31
C SER A 176 7.80 -2.87 4.93
N TYR A 177 7.06 -1.94 4.33
CA TYR A 177 7.40 -1.41 3.00
C TYR A 177 8.67 -0.56 3.03
N LEU A 178 8.90 0.22 4.09
CA LEU A 178 10.14 0.98 4.28
C LEU A 178 11.38 0.08 4.30
N GLU A 179 11.34 -1.02 5.05
CA GLU A 179 12.46 -1.97 5.10
C GLU A 179 12.69 -2.64 3.75
N ALA A 180 11.63 -3.04 3.06
CA ALA A 180 11.75 -3.63 1.74
C ALA A 180 12.32 -2.62 0.72
N LEU A 181 11.87 -1.36 0.72
CA LEU A 181 12.42 -0.30 -0.13
C LEU A 181 13.91 -0.10 0.13
N GLU A 182 14.32 -0.03 1.40
CA GLU A 182 15.72 0.14 1.75
C GLU A 182 16.58 -1.06 1.33
N LYS A 183 16.11 -2.29 1.59
CA LYS A 183 16.84 -3.52 1.22
C LYS A 183 17.05 -3.66 -0.29
N HIS A 184 16.01 -3.36 -1.09
CA HIS A 184 16.07 -3.58 -2.53
C HIS A 184 16.59 -2.37 -3.32
N HIS A 185 16.34 -1.15 -2.84
CA HIS A 185 16.61 0.07 -3.59
C HIS A 185 17.59 1.03 -2.88
N GLY A 186 17.95 0.76 -1.62
CA GLY A 186 18.96 1.51 -0.91
C GLY A 186 18.56 2.94 -0.50
N PHE A 187 17.25 3.24 -0.41
CA PHE A 187 16.76 4.53 0.04
C PHE A 187 15.62 4.41 1.04
N THR A 188 15.34 5.49 1.74
CA THR A 188 14.15 5.66 2.58
C THR A 188 13.36 6.89 2.15
N VAL A 189 12.17 7.07 2.69
CA VAL A 189 11.34 8.26 2.47
C VAL A 189 11.52 9.27 3.60
N ASP A 190 11.00 10.49 3.41
CA ASP A 190 11.03 11.52 4.45
C ASP A 190 9.90 11.32 5.48
N VAL A 191 8.77 10.77 5.03
CA VAL A 191 7.59 10.59 5.87
C VAL A 191 6.64 9.53 5.31
N CYS A 192 5.87 8.92 6.21
CA CYS A 192 4.76 8.06 5.85
C CYS A 192 3.41 8.74 6.10
N LYS A 193 2.37 8.32 5.37
CA LYS A 193 1.00 8.78 5.54
C LYS A 193 -0.01 7.66 5.32
N THR A 194 -1.17 7.80 5.95
CA THR A 194 -2.35 7.03 5.59
C THR A 194 -3.42 7.96 5.05
N VAL A 195 -3.99 7.60 3.93
CA VAL A 195 -5.15 8.29 3.33
C VAL A 195 -6.39 7.43 3.54
N TRP A 196 -7.46 8.06 3.99
CA TRP A 196 -8.72 7.39 4.31
C TRP A 196 -9.82 7.83 3.37
N ALA A 197 -10.25 6.93 2.47
CA ALA A 197 -11.43 7.13 1.64
C ALA A 197 -12.69 6.65 2.39
N ARG A 198 -13.67 7.53 2.53
CA ARG A 198 -14.96 7.30 3.21
C ARG A 198 -16.10 7.87 2.38
N PRO A 199 -17.34 7.43 2.61
CA PRO A 199 -18.49 8.01 1.92
C PRO A 199 -18.54 9.53 2.11
N GLY A 200 -18.49 10.29 1.01
CA GLY A 200 -18.55 11.76 0.98
C GLY A 200 -17.32 12.46 1.57
N LYS A 201 -16.22 11.75 1.88
CA LYS A 201 -15.10 12.37 2.58
C LYS A 201 -13.78 11.64 2.36
N THR A 202 -12.73 12.40 2.05
CA THR A 202 -11.33 11.97 2.21
C THR A 202 -10.74 12.53 3.50
N THR A 203 -9.80 11.83 4.07
CA THR A 203 -9.00 12.32 5.20
C THR A 203 -7.53 11.98 4.94
N ILE A 204 -6.74 13.01 4.73
CA ILE A 204 -5.29 12.89 4.69
C ILE A 204 -4.81 12.78 6.15
N GLY A 205 -4.15 11.68 6.47
CA GLY A 205 -3.60 11.42 7.80
C GLY A 205 -2.49 12.40 8.16
N LYS A 206 -2.18 12.45 9.44
CA LYS A 206 -0.99 13.16 9.93
C LYS A 206 0.27 12.46 9.41
N ASP A 207 1.37 13.17 9.43
CA ASP A 207 2.69 12.62 9.19
C ASP A 207 3.01 11.52 10.22
N GLN A 208 3.45 10.38 9.73
CA GLN A 208 3.89 9.24 10.52
C GLN A 208 5.42 9.17 10.36
N PRO A 209 6.19 9.37 11.44
CA PRO A 209 7.64 9.32 11.39
C PRO A 209 8.13 7.93 10.94
N VAL A 210 9.13 7.91 10.08
CA VAL A 210 9.71 6.68 9.50
C VAL A 210 10.16 5.70 10.59
N ASP A 211 10.85 6.19 11.62
CA ASP A 211 11.34 5.36 12.73
C ASP A 211 10.21 4.73 13.55
N GLU A 212 9.10 5.45 13.73
CA GLU A 212 7.91 4.93 14.41
C GLU A 212 7.25 3.81 13.58
N CYS A 213 7.18 3.97 12.26
CA CYS A 213 6.67 2.94 11.37
C CYS A 213 7.56 1.68 11.40
N ARG A 214 8.89 1.84 11.34
CA ARG A 214 9.83 0.72 11.46
C ARG A 214 9.70 0.00 12.80
N LYS A 215 9.64 0.74 13.89
CA LYS A 215 9.43 0.18 15.23
C LYS A 215 8.12 -0.62 15.29
N ALA A 216 7.02 -0.05 14.79
CA ALA A 216 5.73 -0.73 14.75
C ALA A 216 5.77 -2.02 13.93
N TRP A 217 6.53 -2.03 12.82
CA TRP A 217 6.73 -3.24 12.03
C TRP A 217 7.51 -4.33 12.81
N HIS A 218 8.61 -3.97 13.45
CA HIS A 218 9.39 -4.93 14.23
C HIS A 218 8.57 -5.55 15.37
N GLU A 219 7.77 -4.73 16.05
CA GLU A 219 6.85 -5.21 17.10
C GLU A 219 5.77 -6.13 16.51
N ALA A 220 5.18 -5.75 15.38
CA ALA A 220 4.15 -6.56 14.71
C ALA A 220 4.72 -7.90 14.24
N TRP A 221 5.90 -7.88 13.63
CA TRP A 221 6.60 -9.10 13.17
C TRP A 221 6.94 -10.03 14.34
N GLY A 222 7.50 -9.53 15.44
CA GLY A 222 7.78 -10.32 16.64
C GLY A 222 6.52 -11.00 17.17
N ASN A 223 5.46 -10.24 17.39
CA ASN A 223 4.18 -10.77 17.85
C ASN A 223 3.56 -11.79 16.87
N PHE A 224 3.77 -11.59 15.58
CA PHE A 224 3.29 -12.52 14.55
C PHE A 224 4.04 -13.85 14.63
N MET A 225 5.37 -13.83 14.69
CA MET A 225 6.19 -15.04 14.79
C MET A 225 5.91 -15.82 16.06
N GLU A 226 5.70 -15.15 17.20
CA GLU A 226 5.28 -15.80 18.44
C GLU A 226 3.94 -16.56 18.27
N ARG A 227 2.98 -15.95 17.56
CA ARG A 227 1.67 -16.60 17.29
C ARG A 227 1.79 -17.80 16.35
N GLU A 228 2.66 -17.73 15.35
CA GLU A 228 2.92 -18.84 14.42
C GLU A 228 3.77 -19.96 15.06
N GLY A 229 4.28 -19.76 16.28
CA GLY A 229 5.10 -20.75 16.99
C GLY A 229 6.48 -20.97 16.37
N VAL A 230 6.98 -20.01 15.61
CA VAL A 230 8.30 -20.07 14.98
C VAL A 230 9.32 -19.43 15.94
N PRO A 231 10.33 -20.16 16.40
CA PRO A 231 11.40 -19.58 17.21
C PRO A 231 12.21 -18.56 16.41
N PHE A 232 12.59 -17.45 17.08
CA PHE A 232 13.48 -16.43 16.54
C PHE A 232 14.90 -16.97 16.33
#